data_dda871270ec18e9edb3b61f7061053ab
#
_entry.id   dda871270ec18e9edb3b61f7061053ab
#
_cell.length_a   1.000
_cell.length_b   1.000
_cell.length_c   1.000
_cell.angle_alpha   90.00
_cell.angle_beta   90.00
_cell.angle_gamma   90.00
#
_symmetry.space_group_name_H-M   'P 1'
#
loop_
_entity.id
_entity.type
_entity.pdbx_description
1 polymer ?
#
loop_
_entity_poly.entity_id
_entity_poly.type
_entity_poly.pdbx_seq_one_letter_code
_entity_poly.pdbx_strand_id
1 'polypeptide(L)'
;MKALAALLLIAAPLVAQGPVRWEHDYQAALKRAKAEKKVIFMDLWAEWCGPCQYLQKNIFPSAEGQAALAKVVPFSALVEKRDRTPLAEGRKLAEKFSLEAYPTLVILDADGKEVRRQVGAFRTGAEFAAWLGAK
;
A
#
# COMPACT_ATOMS: atom_id res chain seq x y z
N MET A 1 -32.22 32.76 -36.69
CA MET A 1 -31.13 31.76 -36.84
C MET A 1 -30.76 31.29 -35.44
N LYS A 2 -31.15 30.05 -35.10
CA LYS A 2 -30.85 29.46 -33.79
C LYS A 2 -29.60 28.62 -33.92
N ALA A 3 -28.50 29.04 -33.27
CA ALA A 3 -27.26 28.26 -33.22
C ALA A 3 -27.43 27.17 -32.18
N LEU A 4 -27.47 25.91 -32.62
CA LEU A 4 -27.34 24.74 -31.73
C LEU A 4 -25.89 24.61 -31.31
N ALA A 5 -25.58 24.93 -30.08
CA ALA A 5 -24.31 24.61 -29.47
C ALA A 5 -24.26 23.06 -29.20
N ALA A 6 -23.51 22.33 -30.01
CA ALA A 6 -23.25 20.93 -29.75
C ALA A 6 -22.32 20.80 -28.55
N LEU A 7 -22.84 20.31 -27.43
CA LEU A 7 -22.06 19.98 -26.24
C LEU A 7 -21.26 18.69 -26.52
N LEU A 8 -19.99 18.85 -26.86
CA LEU A 8 -19.04 17.73 -26.98
C LEU A 8 -18.77 17.17 -25.56
N LEU A 9 -19.43 16.10 -25.23
CA LEU A 9 -19.09 15.25 -24.09
C LEU A 9 -17.74 14.58 -24.40
N ILE A 10 -16.66 15.14 -23.88
CA ILE A 10 -15.35 14.50 -23.88
C ILE A 10 -15.41 13.37 -22.84
N ALA A 11 -15.66 12.16 -23.32
CA ALA A 11 -15.51 10.97 -22.50
C ALA A 11 -14.03 10.84 -22.14
N ALA A 12 -13.69 11.10 -20.88
CA ALA A 12 -12.34 10.81 -20.38
C ALA A 12 -12.07 9.31 -20.54
N PRO A 13 -10.90 8.92 -21.10
CA PRO A 13 -10.57 7.51 -21.21
C PRO A 13 -10.55 6.88 -19.83
N LEU A 14 -11.32 5.81 -19.65
CA LEU A 14 -11.25 4.95 -18.47
C LEU A 14 -9.87 4.25 -18.55
N VAL A 15 -8.86 4.84 -17.91
CA VAL A 15 -7.55 4.20 -17.82
C VAL A 15 -7.72 2.97 -16.96
N ALA A 16 -7.74 1.80 -17.59
CA ALA A 16 -7.68 0.53 -16.89
C ALA A 16 -6.42 0.54 -16.03
N GLN A 17 -6.59 0.54 -14.70
CA GLN A 17 -5.46 0.48 -13.78
C GLN A 17 -4.78 -0.88 -13.98
N GLY A 18 -3.50 -0.86 -14.35
CA GLY A 18 -2.70 -2.06 -14.47
C GLY A 18 -2.60 -2.84 -13.15
N PRO A 19 -2.02 -4.05 -13.16
CA PRO A 19 -1.86 -4.85 -11.94
C PRO A 19 -1.08 -4.09 -10.89
N VAL A 20 -1.44 -4.28 -9.61
CA VAL A 20 -0.76 -3.68 -8.47
C VAL A 20 0.70 -4.16 -8.45
N ARG A 21 1.62 -3.21 -8.51
CA ARG A 21 3.05 -3.49 -8.47
C ARG A 21 3.62 -3.13 -7.11
N TRP A 22 4.02 -4.14 -6.37
CA TRP A 22 4.67 -4.01 -5.08
C TRP A 22 6.15 -3.66 -5.24
N GLU A 23 6.61 -2.70 -4.44
CA GLU A 23 8.03 -2.46 -4.23
C GLU A 23 8.55 -3.36 -3.10
N HIS A 24 9.83 -3.73 -3.18
CA HIS A 24 10.52 -4.54 -2.18
C HIS A 24 11.81 -3.87 -1.68
N ASP A 25 12.07 -2.66 -2.15
CA ASP A 25 13.18 -1.80 -1.76
C ASP A 25 12.64 -0.45 -1.30
N TYR A 26 13.07 0.00 -0.14
CA TYR A 26 12.54 1.23 0.47
C TYR A 26 12.88 2.49 -0.34
N GLN A 27 14.10 2.56 -0.88
CA GLN A 27 14.52 3.71 -1.69
C GLN A 27 13.77 3.76 -3.02
N ALA A 28 13.52 2.60 -3.62
CA ALA A 28 12.70 2.49 -4.83
C ALA A 28 11.26 2.95 -4.56
N ALA A 29 10.67 2.57 -3.42
CA ALA A 29 9.34 3.03 -3.02
C ALA A 29 9.28 4.55 -2.84
N LEU A 30 10.26 5.15 -2.17
CA LEU A 30 10.35 6.61 -2.02
C LEU A 30 10.49 7.33 -3.35
N LYS A 31 11.38 6.86 -4.22
CA LYS A 31 11.58 7.42 -5.56
C LYS A 31 10.30 7.39 -6.38
N ARG A 32 9.62 6.25 -6.38
CA ARG A 32 8.35 6.07 -7.10
C ARG A 32 7.25 6.95 -6.52
N ALA A 33 7.14 7.06 -5.21
CA ALA A 33 6.14 7.90 -4.56
C ALA A 33 6.30 9.39 -4.94
N LYS A 34 7.53 9.89 -4.99
CA LYS A 34 7.83 11.24 -5.46
C LYS A 34 7.47 11.45 -6.93
N ALA A 35 7.85 10.50 -7.79
CA ALA A 35 7.58 10.58 -9.22
C ALA A 35 6.08 10.53 -9.54
N GLU A 36 5.32 9.67 -8.85
CA GLU A 36 3.88 9.49 -9.06
C GLU A 36 3.01 10.40 -8.19
N LYS A 37 3.59 11.17 -7.27
CA LYS A 37 2.89 12.02 -6.28
C LYS A 37 1.86 11.23 -5.47
N LYS A 38 2.29 10.09 -4.95
CA LYS A 38 1.48 9.16 -4.16
C LYS A 38 2.07 8.96 -2.78
N VAL A 39 1.23 8.57 -1.83
CA VAL A 39 1.68 8.05 -0.54
C VAL A 39 2.20 6.61 -0.70
N ILE A 40 3.01 6.17 0.25
CA ILE A 40 3.48 4.79 0.33
C ILE A 40 2.61 4.05 1.35
N PHE A 41 2.12 2.88 0.96
CA PHE A 41 1.57 1.90 1.87
C PHE A 41 2.65 0.86 2.17
N MET A 42 3.15 0.82 3.40
CA MET A 42 4.19 -0.12 3.83
C MET A 42 3.59 -1.21 4.72
N ASP A 43 3.80 -2.48 4.33
CA ASP A 43 3.48 -3.66 5.12
C ASP A 43 4.76 -4.21 5.77
N LEU A 44 4.92 -3.98 7.07
CA LEU A 44 5.99 -4.59 7.88
C LEU A 44 5.52 -5.96 8.38
N TRP A 45 6.10 -7.03 7.87
CA TRP A 45 5.61 -8.39 8.08
C TRP A 45 6.72 -9.43 8.31
N ALA A 46 6.33 -10.61 8.76
CA ALA A 46 7.19 -11.77 8.91
C ALA A 46 6.58 -13.00 8.25
N GLU A 47 7.40 -13.88 7.69
CA GLU A 47 6.93 -15.11 7.01
C GLU A 47 6.19 -16.08 7.93
N TRP A 48 6.51 -16.08 9.23
CA TRP A 48 5.88 -16.95 10.22
C TRP A 48 4.55 -16.37 10.77
N CYS A 49 4.20 -15.15 10.44
CA CYS A 49 3.06 -14.44 10.99
C CYS A 49 1.75 -14.84 10.29
N GLY A 50 0.83 -15.49 11.00
CA GLY A 50 -0.46 -15.92 10.47
C GLY A 50 -1.34 -14.76 9.98
N PRO A 51 -1.57 -13.69 10.78
CA PRO A 51 -2.33 -12.51 10.32
C PRO A 51 -1.71 -11.80 9.11
N CYS A 52 -0.38 -11.81 8.97
CA CYS A 52 0.29 -11.27 7.77
C CYS A 52 -0.06 -12.08 6.52
N GLN A 53 -0.04 -13.41 6.63
CA GLN A 53 -0.44 -14.31 5.54
C GLN A 53 -1.91 -14.14 5.17
N TYR A 54 -2.78 -13.89 6.14
CA TYR A 54 -4.19 -13.61 5.91
C TYR A 54 -4.38 -12.35 5.07
N LEU A 55 -3.67 -11.27 5.38
CA LEU A 55 -3.67 -10.04 4.56
C LEU A 55 -3.28 -10.32 3.12
N GLN A 56 -2.18 -11.05 2.92
CA GLN A 56 -1.64 -11.33 1.59
C GLN A 56 -2.54 -12.24 0.76
N LYS A 57 -3.24 -13.17 1.39
CA LYS A 57 -4.11 -14.15 0.70
C LYS A 57 -5.53 -13.66 0.48
N ASN A 58 -6.07 -12.86 1.40
CA ASN A 58 -7.51 -12.55 1.44
C ASN A 58 -7.82 -11.05 1.33
N ILE A 59 -6.98 -10.18 1.85
CA ILE A 59 -7.29 -8.74 1.92
C ILE A 59 -6.68 -7.99 0.72
N PHE A 60 -5.39 -8.10 0.51
CA PHE A 60 -4.72 -7.39 -0.58
C PHE A 60 -5.20 -7.83 -1.97
N PRO A 61 -5.49 -9.13 -2.23
CA PRO A 61 -6.03 -9.57 -3.52
C PRO A 61 -7.54 -9.31 -3.71
N SER A 62 -8.27 -8.90 -2.67
CA SER A 62 -9.71 -8.58 -2.82
C SER A 62 -9.93 -7.45 -3.82
N ALA A 63 -11.13 -7.36 -4.40
CA ALA A 63 -11.46 -6.28 -5.35
C ALA A 63 -11.24 -4.89 -4.73
N GLU A 64 -11.70 -4.70 -3.49
CA GLU A 64 -11.52 -3.46 -2.74
C GLU A 64 -10.05 -3.19 -2.41
N GLY A 65 -9.31 -4.23 -2.01
CA GLY A 65 -7.88 -4.15 -1.73
C GLY A 65 -7.07 -3.75 -2.96
N GLN A 66 -7.32 -4.37 -4.10
CA GLN A 66 -6.65 -4.05 -5.36
C GLN A 66 -6.96 -2.62 -5.82
N ALA A 67 -8.22 -2.19 -5.74
CA ALA A 67 -8.62 -0.84 -6.09
C ALA A 67 -7.94 0.22 -5.20
N ALA A 68 -7.83 -0.04 -3.90
CA ALA A 68 -7.17 0.86 -2.97
C ALA A 68 -5.64 0.89 -3.17
N LEU A 69 -5.00 -0.27 -3.34
CA LEU A 69 -3.56 -0.38 -3.56
C LEU A 69 -3.09 0.25 -4.87
N ALA A 70 -3.95 0.28 -5.89
CA ALA A 70 -3.64 0.94 -7.17
C ALA A 70 -3.45 2.47 -7.04
N LYS A 71 -3.97 3.08 -5.99
CA LYS A 71 -3.91 4.54 -5.73
C LYS A 71 -2.68 4.97 -4.94
N VAL A 72 -1.90 4.04 -4.45
CA VAL A 72 -0.71 4.27 -3.61
C VAL A 72 0.50 3.56 -4.20
N VAL A 73 1.66 3.74 -3.59
CA VAL A 73 2.84 2.91 -3.86
C VAL A 73 2.90 1.84 -2.77
N PRO A 74 2.54 0.58 -3.07
CA PRO A 74 2.61 -0.47 -2.09
C PRO A 74 4.05 -0.98 -1.94
N PHE A 75 4.50 -1.10 -0.70
CA PHE A 75 5.82 -1.57 -0.34
C PHE A 75 5.73 -2.69 0.69
N SER A 76 6.28 -3.86 0.32
CA SER A 76 6.35 -5.03 1.18
C SER A 76 7.70 -5.09 1.88
N ALA A 77 7.71 -4.86 3.18
CA ALA A 77 8.89 -4.86 4.03
C ALA A 77 8.96 -6.16 4.86
N LEU A 78 9.56 -7.20 4.29
CA LEU A 78 9.81 -8.45 5.02
C LEU A 78 10.90 -8.23 6.07
N VAL A 79 10.56 -8.45 7.34
CA VAL A 79 11.47 -8.24 8.48
C VAL A 79 12.14 -9.54 8.91
N GLU A 80 11.38 -10.62 9.01
CA GLU A 80 11.88 -11.92 9.44
C GLU A 80 11.44 -13.06 8.51
N LYS A 81 12.35 -13.98 8.25
CA LYS A 81 12.06 -15.23 7.57
C LYS A 81 11.24 -16.18 8.47
N ARG A 82 10.81 -17.31 7.90
CA ARG A 82 10.05 -18.35 8.61
C ARG A 82 10.77 -18.90 9.84
N ASP A 83 12.08 -19.02 9.79
CA ASP A 83 12.94 -19.45 10.89
C ASP A 83 13.32 -18.33 11.87
N ARG A 84 12.69 -17.17 11.73
CA ARG A 84 12.92 -15.94 12.50
C ARG A 84 14.25 -15.25 12.24
N THR A 85 15.00 -15.65 11.22
CA THR A 85 16.20 -14.94 10.80
C THR A 85 15.81 -13.56 10.28
N PRO A 86 16.34 -12.46 10.83
CA PRO A 86 16.03 -11.12 10.36
C PRO A 86 16.71 -10.81 9.03
N LEU A 87 16.01 -10.05 8.18
CA LEU A 87 16.55 -9.48 6.97
C LEU A 87 17.12 -8.08 7.26
N ALA A 88 18.27 -7.76 6.72
CA ALA A 88 19.01 -6.54 7.06
C ALA A 88 18.20 -5.25 6.83
N GLU A 89 17.55 -5.12 5.68
CA GLU A 89 16.72 -3.94 5.40
C GLU A 89 15.46 -3.91 6.26
N GLY A 90 14.75 -5.05 6.37
CA GLY A 90 13.54 -5.16 7.20
C GLY A 90 13.82 -4.80 8.65
N ARG A 91 14.96 -5.24 9.21
CA ARG A 91 15.38 -4.90 10.56
C ARG A 91 15.63 -3.40 10.73
N LYS A 92 16.31 -2.75 9.78
CA LYS A 92 16.51 -1.30 9.81
C LYS A 92 15.19 -0.53 9.78
N LEU A 93 14.23 -1.00 8.99
CA LEU A 93 12.89 -0.41 8.92
C LEU A 93 12.10 -0.65 10.21
N ALA A 94 12.20 -1.85 10.78
CA ALA A 94 11.57 -2.16 12.06
C ALA A 94 12.08 -1.25 13.20
N GLU A 95 13.37 -0.99 13.24
CA GLU A 95 13.97 -0.05 14.19
C GLU A 95 13.53 1.39 13.90
N LYS A 96 13.61 1.83 12.64
CA LYS A 96 13.23 3.18 12.23
C LYS A 96 11.79 3.53 12.57
N PHE A 97 10.87 2.60 12.40
CA PHE A 97 9.44 2.78 12.62
C PHE A 97 8.94 2.21 13.95
N SER A 98 9.86 1.85 14.86
CA SER A 98 9.53 1.34 16.20
C SER A 98 8.53 0.19 16.16
N LEU A 99 8.84 -0.84 15.37
CA LEU A 99 7.98 -2.00 15.19
C LEU A 99 7.85 -2.79 16.51
N GLU A 100 6.61 -3.04 16.95
CA GLU A 100 6.32 -3.81 18.16
C GLU A 100 5.62 -5.14 17.89
N ALA A 101 4.89 -5.24 16.77
CA ALA A 101 4.11 -6.43 16.43
C ALA A 101 3.95 -6.57 14.91
N TYR A 102 3.63 -7.78 14.45
CA TYR A 102 3.33 -8.09 13.06
C TYR A 102 1.84 -8.42 12.87
N PRO A 103 1.22 -7.99 11.76
CA PRO A 103 1.72 -6.97 10.84
C PRO A 103 1.60 -5.57 11.44
N THR A 104 2.48 -4.67 11.04
CA THR A 104 2.30 -3.23 11.22
C THR A 104 2.21 -2.57 9.85
N LEU A 105 1.06 -1.98 9.57
CA LEU A 105 0.76 -1.31 8.32
C LEU A 105 0.96 0.19 8.52
N VAL A 106 1.76 0.81 7.66
CA VAL A 106 2.12 2.23 7.80
C VAL A 106 1.87 2.96 6.50
N ILE A 107 1.24 4.13 6.58
CA ILE A 107 1.15 5.06 5.47
C ILE A 107 2.24 6.11 5.67
N LEU A 108 3.09 6.26 4.65
CA LEU A 108 4.13 7.28 4.60
C LEU A 108 3.80 8.31 3.51
N ASP A 109 4.18 9.55 3.74
CA ASP A 109 4.22 10.52 2.65
C ASP A 109 5.39 10.22 1.68
N ALA A 110 5.50 10.97 0.59
CA ALA A 110 6.54 10.77 -0.40
C ALA A 110 7.97 11.06 0.12
N ASP A 111 8.11 11.70 1.27
CA ASP A 111 9.39 11.94 1.95
C ASP A 111 9.73 10.85 2.98
N GLY A 112 8.84 9.87 3.14
CA GLY A 112 9.03 8.75 4.07
C GLY A 112 8.61 9.06 5.52
N LYS A 113 7.88 10.17 5.73
CA LYS A 113 7.32 10.52 7.03
C LYS A 113 6.05 9.73 7.28
N GLU A 114 5.92 9.14 8.46
CA GLU A 114 4.72 8.44 8.87
C GLU A 114 3.52 9.38 9.00
N VAL A 115 2.43 9.02 8.32
CA VAL A 115 1.14 9.71 8.37
C VAL A 115 0.17 8.98 9.27
N ARG A 116 0.13 7.65 9.20
CA ARG A 116 -0.81 6.80 9.94
C ARG A 116 -0.31 5.38 10.01
N ARG A 117 -0.70 4.66 11.08
CA ARG A 117 -0.41 3.22 11.21
C ARG A 117 -1.62 2.44 11.70
N GLN A 118 -1.59 1.16 11.42
CA GLN A 118 -2.48 0.13 11.94
C GLN A 118 -1.63 -1.07 12.39
N VAL A 119 -1.80 -1.50 13.61
CA VAL A 119 -1.19 -2.74 14.12
C VAL A 119 -2.25 -3.85 14.04
N GLY A 120 -1.87 -4.97 13.48
CA GLY A 120 -2.78 -6.09 13.24
C GLY A 120 -3.46 -6.04 11.85
N ALA A 121 -4.12 -7.15 11.50
CA ALA A 121 -4.76 -7.30 10.21
C ALA A 121 -6.18 -6.73 10.20
N PHE A 122 -6.62 -6.29 9.02
CA PHE A 122 -8.03 -6.00 8.73
C PHE A 122 -8.80 -7.30 8.50
N ARG A 123 -10.08 -7.31 8.79
CA ARG A 123 -10.97 -8.47 8.58
C ARG A 123 -11.46 -8.57 7.15
N THR A 124 -11.69 -7.43 6.49
CA THR A 124 -12.24 -7.35 5.13
C THR A 124 -11.44 -6.40 4.25
N GLY A 125 -11.53 -6.63 2.93
CA GLY A 125 -10.96 -5.71 1.94
C GLY A 125 -11.59 -4.32 2.01
N ALA A 126 -12.89 -4.22 2.32
CA ALA A 126 -13.59 -2.95 2.48
C ALA A 126 -13.05 -2.12 3.67
N GLU A 127 -12.80 -2.75 4.83
CA GLU A 127 -12.18 -2.08 5.98
C GLU A 127 -10.78 -1.58 5.66
N PHE A 128 -9.98 -2.42 5.00
CA PHE A 128 -8.64 -2.03 4.56
C PHE A 128 -8.67 -0.86 3.58
N ALA A 129 -9.54 -0.93 2.57
CA ALA A 129 -9.69 0.13 1.58
C ALA A 129 -10.15 1.46 2.21
N ALA A 130 -11.09 1.41 3.14
CA ALA A 130 -11.56 2.58 3.87
C ALA A 130 -10.44 3.23 4.70
N TRP A 131 -9.64 2.42 5.40
CA TRP A 131 -8.51 2.90 6.18
C TRP A 131 -7.41 3.49 5.28
N LEU A 132 -7.08 2.83 4.17
CA LEU A 132 -6.05 3.29 3.25
C LEU A 132 -6.44 4.60 2.55
N GLY A 133 -7.72 4.78 2.23
CA GLY A 133 -8.26 5.95 1.55
C GLY A 133 -8.68 7.10 2.47
N ALA A 134 -8.63 6.95 3.80
CA ALA A 134 -9.00 8.02 4.73
C ALA A 134 -8.03 9.22 4.61
N LYS A 135 -8.57 10.45 4.78
CA LYS A 135 -7.81 11.72 4.73
C LYS A 135 -7.39 12.15 6.13
#